data_4f9f1be1547c3dae50433d1191ffa51b
#
_entry.id   4f9f1be1547c3dae50433d1191ffa51b
#
_cell.length_a   1.000
_cell.length_b   1.000
_cell.length_c   1.000
_cell.angle_alpha   90.00
_cell.angle_beta   90.00
_cell.angle_gamma   90.00
#
_symmetry.space_group_name_H-M   'P 1'
#
loop_
_entity.id
_entity.type
_entity.pdbx_description
1 polymer ?
#
loop_
_entity_poly.entity_id
_entity_poly.type
_entity_poly.pdbx_seq_one_letter_code
_entity_poly.pdbx_strand_id
1 'polypeptide(L)'
;MDPDAAIAHGEELVAQGAEILDVGGESTRPGAEAVDAEEELRRVGPVIAALAGQATVSIDTSKASVAEAALDGGASIVNDVTALRGDPGMAGLCADRGVGVVLMHMRGNPRTMQADPVYGDVVDEVKAFLAERLELAVGAGIAEERVWLDPGIGFGKTREHNFELLRRLGELRSLGRPLVIGTSRKSFIGAVDGSPASERLGGTIASSVLAAAEGADVLRVHDVAEVGQAMRVAAAVLG
;
A
#
# COMPACT_ATOMS: atom_id res chain seq x y z
N MET A 1 -1.42 20.86 1.51
CA MET A 1 -1.40 20.00 2.73
C MET A 1 -0.56 20.75 3.74
N ASP A 2 -1.00 20.80 4.99
CA ASP A 2 -0.25 21.42 6.09
C ASP A 2 0.73 20.36 6.67
N PRO A 3 2.06 20.57 6.58
CA PRO A 3 3.04 19.62 7.09
C PRO A 3 2.93 19.38 8.59
N ASP A 4 2.66 20.43 9.38
CA ASP A 4 2.56 20.30 10.84
C ASP A 4 1.38 19.42 11.26
N ALA A 5 0.23 19.56 10.57
CA ALA A 5 -0.92 18.68 10.80
C ALA A 5 -0.63 17.23 10.37
N ALA A 6 0.16 17.02 9.31
CA ALA A 6 0.56 15.68 8.87
C ALA A 6 1.54 15.02 9.85
N ILE A 7 2.49 15.79 10.40
CA ILE A 7 3.43 15.33 11.43
C ILE A 7 2.67 14.92 12.70
N ALA A 8 1.81 15.81 13.22
CA ALA A 8 1.01 15.52 14.41
C ALA A 8 0.14 14.26 14.23
N HIS A 9 -0.45 14.09 13.03
CA HIS A 9 -1.20 12.86 12.72
C HIS A 9 -0.31 11.62 12.67
N GLY A 10 0.90 11.71 12.09
CA GLY A 10 1.86 10.61 12.09
C GLY A 10 2.28 10.19 13.52
N GLU A 11 2.54 11.17 14.39
CA GLU A 11 2.86 10.93 15.80
C GLU A 11 1.69 10.25 16.54
N GLU A 12 0.46 10.67 16.25
CA GLU A 12 -0.75 10.03 16.80
C GLU A 12 -0.85 8.56 16.34
N LEU A 13 -0.62 8.27 15.05
CA LEU A 13 -0.64 6.91 14.53
C LEU A 13 0.44 6.04 15.19
N VAL A 14 1.64 6.56 15.43
CA VAL A 14 2.70 5.85 16.18
C VAL A 14 2.24 5.57 17.61
N ALA A 15 1.66 6.54 18.30
CA ALA A 15 1.13 6.36 19.64
C ALA A 15 -0.01 5.32 19.69
N GLN A 16 -0.76 5.15 18.61
CA GLN A 16 -1.78 4.12 18.44
C GLN A 16 -1.20 2.73 18.10
N GLY A 17 0.10 2.63 17.81
CA GLY A 17 0.80 1.37 17.56
C GLY A 17 1.10 1.11 16.07
N ALA A 18 1.13 2.12 15.22
CA ALA A 18 1.63 1.96 13.85
C ALA A 18 3.14 1.66 13.88
N GLU A 19 3.55 0.59 13.22
CA GLU A 19 4.96 0.20 13.07
C GLU A 19 5.59 0.83 11.83
N ILE A 20 4.77 1.11 10.81
CA ILE A 20 5.17 1.72 9.55
C ILE A 20 4.24 2.90 9.27
N LEU A 21 4.80 4.04 8.93
CA LEU A 21 4.09 5.21 8.44
C LEU A 21 4.28 5.32 6.93
N ASP A 22 3.18 5.24 6.16
CA ASP A 22 3.22 5.35 4.71
C ASP A 22 2.87 6.79 4.31
N VAL A 23 3.88 7.55 3.86
CA VAL A 23 3.78 8.99 3.58
C VAL A 23 3.69 9.20 2.08
N GLY A 24 2.62 9.85 1.62
CA GLY A 24 2.42 10.17 0.21
C GLY A 24 2.00 11.62 -0.02
N GLY A 25 2.57 12.26 -1.03
CA GLY A 25 2.28 13.64 -1.42
C GLY A 25 1.29 13.77 -2.58
N GLU A 26 1.05 12.69 -3.32
CA GLU A 26 0.09 12.59 -4.42
C GLU A 26 -1.04 11.62 -4.08
N SER A 27 -2.27 11.98 -4.42
CA SER A 27 -3.42 11.10 -4.22
C SER A 27 -3.52 10.08 -5.35
N THR A 28 -3.57 8.79 -5.00
CA THR A 28 -3.79 7.69 -5.96
C THR A 28 -5.27 7.29 -6.09
N ARG A 29 -6.20 8.10 -5.52
CA ARG A 29 -7.64 7.87 -5.65
C ARG A 29 -8.13 8.09 -7.08
N PRO A 30 -9.20 7.40 -7.51
CA PRO A 30 -9.79 7.64 -8.83
C PRO A 30 -10.08 9.11 -9.08
N GLY A 31 -9.61 9.64 -10.23
CA GLY A 31 -9.84 11.02 -10.63
C GLY A 31 -8.94 12.07 -9.98
N ALA A 32 -7.98 11.68 -9.14
CA ALA A 32 -7.02 12.63 -8.57
C ALA A 32 -6.16 13.30 -9.65
N GLU A 33 -5.86 14.58 -9.45
CA GLU A 33 -4.93 15.31 -10.30
C GLU A 33 -3.50 14.89 -9.99
N ALA A 34 -2.66 14.81 -11.04
CA ALA A 34 -1.25 14.53 -10.88
C ALA A 34 -0.55 15.72 -10.22
N VAL A 35 0.42 15.40 -9.37
CA VAL A 35 1.28 16.38 -8.70
C VAL A 35 2.68 16.26 -9.29
N ASP A 36 3.35 17.38 -9.56
CA ASP A 36 4.75 17.34 -9.99
C ASP A 36 5.68 16.94 -8.83
N ALA A 37 6.92 16.56 -9.18
CA ALA A 37 7.87 16.05 -8.20
C ALA A 37 8.27 17.12 -7.16
N GLU A 38 8.38 18.38 -7.55
CA GLU A 38 8.77 19.49 -6.66
C GLU A 38 7.70 19.74 -5.59
N GLU A 39 6.44 19.79 -6.02
CA GLU A 39 5.32 19.96 -5.09
C GLU A 39 5.13 18.72 -4.20
N GLU A 40 5.32 17.51 -4.74
CA GLU A 40 5.27 16.29 -3.95
C GLU A 40 6.35 16.29 -2.87
N LEU A 41 7.60 16.61 -3.21
CA LEU A 41 8.70 16.76 -2.26
C LEU A 41 8.43 17.81 -1.19
N ARG A 42 7.87 18.96 -1.58
CA ARG A 42 7.49 20.02 -0.64
C ARG A 42 6.49 19.54 0.41
N ARG A 43 5.60 18.61 0.04
CA ARG A 43 4.60 18.03 0.95
C ARG A 43 5.19 16.97 1.87
N VAL A 44 6.00 16.04 1.32
CA VAL A 44 6.45 14.84 2.06
C VAL A 44 7.75 15.06 2.83
N GLY A 45 8.67 15.88 2.33
CA GLY A 45 10.01 16.04 2.89
C GLY A 45 10.01 16.41 4.38
N PRO A 46 9.29 17.47 4.80
CA PRO A 46 9.22 17.84 6.23
C PRO A 46 8.61 16.73 7.11
N VAL A 47 7.62 16.03 6.59
CA VAL A 47 6.92 14.96 7.32
C VAL A 47 7.85 13.77 7.53
N ILE A 48 8.57 13.34 6.49
CA ILE A 48 9.52 12.23 6.59
C ILE A 48 10.64 12.57 7.57
N ALA A 49 11.25 13.74 7.44
CA ALA A 49 12.34 14.17 8.32
C ALA A 49 11.93 14.19 9.81
N ALA A 50 10.69 14.56 10.11
CA ALA A 50 10.18 14.60 11.48
C ALA A 50 9.87 13.20 12.03
N LEU A 51 9.40 12.28 11.20
CA LEU A 51 8.87 10.98 11.63
C LEU A 51 9.87 9.82 11.51
N ALA A 52 10.94 9.95 10.70
CA ALA A 52 11.93 8.90 10.44
C ALA A 52 12.65 8.36 11.68
N GLY A 53 12.74 9.16 12.76
CA GLY A 53 13.31 8.74 14.04
C GLY A 53 12.32 8.06 14.99
N GLN A 54 11.03 8.04 14.66
CA GLN A 54 9.95 7.58 15.54
C GLN A 54 9.36 6.23 15.09
N ALA A 55 9.33 5.98 13.78
CA ALA A 55 8.82 4.74 13.19
C ALA A 55 9.55 4.42 11.88
N THR A 56 9.34 3.22 11.33
CA THR A 56 9.72 2.93 9.94
C THR A 56 8.88 3.79 9.00
N VAL A 57 9.52 4.53 8.09
CA VAL A 57 8.82 5.37 7.11
C VAL A 57 8.88 4.73 5.73
N SER A 58 7.72 4.60 5.12
CA SER A 58 7.50 4.26 3.71
C SER A 58 7.15 5.54 2.94
N ILE A 59 7.66 5.69 1.73
CA ILE A 59 7.28 6.74 0.78
C ILE A 59 6.36 6.16 -0.30
N ASP A 60 5.10 6.64 -0.37
CA ASP A 60 4.13 6.28 -1.43
C ASP A 60 4.33 7.22 -2.61
N THR A 61 5.12 6.78 -3.59
CA THR A 61 5.42 7.54 -4.81
C THR A 61 5.80 6.63 -5.98
N SER A 62 5.53 7.10 -7.20
CA SER A 62 5.98 6.47 -8.44
C SER A 62 7.12 7.25 -9.13
N LYS A 63 7.69 8.27 -8.47
CA LYS A 63 8.74 9.14 -9.02
C LYS A 63 10.07 8.86 -8.32
N ALA A 64 11.10 8.47 -9.06
CA ALA A 64 12.42 8.13 -8.52
C ALA A 64 13.06 9.32 -7.79
N SER A 65 12.92 10.54 -8.29
CA SER A 65 13.46 11.74 -7.63
C SER A 65 12.83 12.04 -6.28
N VAL A 66 11.53 11.76 -6.13
CA VAL A 66 10.82 11.89 -4.84
C VAL A 66 11.25 10.79 -3.89
N ALA A 67 11.34 9.55 -4.37
CA ALA A 67 11.83 8.42 -3.59
C ALA A 67 13.26 8.67 -3.09
N GLU A 68 14.17 9.14 -3.95
CA GLU A 68 15.55 9.43 -3.58
C GLU A 68 15.64 10.44 -2.43
N ALA A 69 14.96 11.58 -2.56
CA ALA A 69 14.96 12.58 -1.51
C ALA A 69 14.29 12.10 -0.21
N ALA A 70 13.24 11.27 -0.33
CA ALA A 70 12.60 10.66 0.83
C ALA A 70 13.52 9.68 1.57
N LEU A 71 14.30 8.88 0.82
CA LEU A 71 15.31 7.98 1.38
C LEU A 71 16.45 8.73 2.04
N ASP A 72 16.90 9.84 1.44
CA ASP A 72 17.88 10.75 2.07
C ASP A 72 17.33 11.39 3.36
N GLY A 73 16.02 11.62 3.42
CA GLY A 73 15.29 12.12 4.59
C GLY A 73 15.03 11.08 5.68
N GLY A 74 15.35 9.81 5.44
CA GLY A 74 15.23 8.72 6.43
C GLY A 74 14.11 7.72 6.17
N ALA A 75 13.38 7.78 5.04
CA ALA A 75 12.51 6.70 4.62
C ALA A 75 13.35 5.43 4.33
N SER A 76 12.79 4.25 4.53
CA SER A 76 13.48 2.97 4.32
C SER A 76 12.70 1.98 3.45
N ILE A 77 11.50 2.36 3.02
CA ILE A 77 10.63 1.59 2.13
C ILE A 77 10.12 2.51 1.03
N VAL A 78 10.07 2.01 -0.20
CA VAL A 78 9.37 2.64 -1.32
C VAL A 78 8.11 1.84 -1.61
N ASN A 79 6.94 2.48 -1.47
CA ASN A 79 5.66 1.93 -1.85
C ASN A 79 5.28 2.47 -3.24
N ASP A 80 5.51 1.68 -4.29
CA ASP A 80 5.23 2.09 -5.66
C ASP A 80 3.97 1.41 -6.20
N VAL A 81 2.89 2.17 -6.25
CA VAL A 81 1.59 1.71 -6.79
C VAL A 81 1.65 1.34 -8.28
N THR A 82 2.72 1.70 -8.97
CA THR A 82 2.95 1.31 -10.38
C THR A 82 3.78 0.03 -10.52
N ALA A 83 4.30 -0.51 -9.42
CA ALA A 83 5.19 -1.67 -9.40
C ALA A 83 6.42 -1.47 -10.33
N LEU A 84 7.14 -0.38 -10.16
CA LEU A 84 8.35 0.01 -10.91
C LEU A 84 8.10 0.25 -12.42
N ARG A 85 6.88 0.63 -12.81
CA ARG A 85 6.54 0.96 -14.20
C ARG A 85 6.43 2.46 -14.44
N GLY A 86 6.32 3.27 -13.38
CA GLY A 86 6.10 4.71 -13.45
C GLY A 86 7.35 5.48 -13.85
N ASP A 87 8.48 5.13 -13.27
CA ASP A 87 9.77 5.78 -13.51
C ASP A 87 10.87 4.73 -13.76
N PRO A 88 11.57 4.78 -14.90
CA PRO A 88 12.61 3.81 -15.22
C PRO A 88 13.82 3.83 -14.26
N GLY A 89 14.02 4.92 -13.53
CA GLY A 89 15.09 5.05 -12.52
C GLY A 89 14.77 4.39 -11.18
N MET A 90 13.49 4.09 -10.91
CA MET A 90 13.05 3.63 -9.58
C MET A 90 13.69 2.30 -9.17
N ALA A 91 13.74 1.31 -10.07
CA ALA A 91 14.28 0.00 -9.75
C ALA A 91 15.78 0.07 -9.39
N GLY A 92 16.57 0.80 -10.18
CA GLY A 92 18.00 1.01 -9.92
C GLY A 92 18.23 1.75 -8.60
N LEU A 93 17.47 2.81 -8.33
CA LEU A 93 17.54 3.54 -7.06
C LEU A 93 17.29 2.61 -5.87
N CYS A 94 16.21 1.81 -5.89
CA CYS A 94 15.90 0.90 -4.80
C CYS A 94 16.98 -0.17 -4.59
N ALA A 95 17.55 -0.69 -5.68
CA ALA A 95 18.65 -1.67 -5.63
C ALA A 95 19.91 -1.05 -5.01
N ASP A 96 20.32 0.13 -5.47
CA ASP A 96 21.53 0.83 -5.00
C ASP A 96 21.42 1.21 -3.51
N ARG A 97 20.23 1.57 -3.06
CA ARG A 97 19.95 1.95 -1.67
C ARG A 97 19.68 0.74 -0.75
N GLY A 98 19.40 -0.44 -1.29
CA GLY A 98 19.10 -1.66 -0.53
C GLY A 98 17.87 -1.55 0.37
N VAL A 99 16.85 -0.78 -0.06
CA VAL A 99 15.64 -0.48 0.70
C VAL A 99 14.52 -1.49 0.47
N GLY A 100 13.50 -1.48 1.33
CA GLY A 100 12.26 -2.23 1.12
C GLY A 100 11.46 -1.66 -0.06
N VAL A 101 10.79 -2.54 -0.81
CA VAL A 101 9.94 -2.11 -1.95
C VAL A 101 8.61 -2.83 -1.91
N VAL A 102 7.51 -2.08 -1.98
CA VAL A 102 6.16 -2.63 -2.14
C VAL A 102 5.77 -2.51 -3.61
N LEU A 103 5.47 -3.65 -4.23
CA LEU A 103 5.01 -3.73 -5.62
C LEU A 103 3.50 -3.96 -5.63
N MET A 104 2.73 -2.97 -6.10
CA MET A 104 1.27 -3.08 -6.12
C MET A 104 0.72 -3.37 -7.52
N HIS A 105 -0.27 -4.29 -7.58
CA HIS A 105 -1.03 -4.51 -8.79
C HIS A 105 -2.09 -3.42 -9.00
N MET A 106 -2.02 -2.76 -10.14
CA MET A 106 -3.07 -1.87 -10.64
C MET A 106 -3.30 -2.10 -12.13
N ARG A 107 -4.58 -2.25 -12.54
CA ARG A 107 -4.95 -2.31 -13.96
C ARG A 107 -5.23 -0.90 -14.47
N GLY A 108 -4.52 -0.50 -15.53
CA GLY A 108 -4.60 0.88 -16.04
C GLY A 108 -3.80 1.87 -15.20
N ASN A 109 -4.36 3.04 -14.97
CA ASN A 109 -3.79 4.10 -14.14
C ASN A 109 -4.88 4.69 -13.23
N PRO A 110 -4.56 5.50 -12.20
CA PRO A 110 -5.53 5.99 -11.24
C PRO A 110 -6.73 6.72 -11.86
N ARG A 111 -6.56 7.35 -13.03
CA ARG A 111 -7.65 8.09 -13.69
C ARG A 111 -8.63 7.18 -14.44
N THR A 112 -8.16 6.07 -15.00
CA THR A 112 -8.95 5.20 -15.89
C THR A 112 -9.24 3.82 -15.31
N MET A 113 -8.58 3.42 -14.23
CA MET A 113 -8.61 2.06 -13.68
C MET A 113 -10.00 1.53 -13.34
N GLN A 114 -10.97 2.40 -13.07
CA GLN A 114 -12.33 1.99 -12.68
C GLN A 114 -13.34 2.03 -13.86
N ALA A 115 -12.92 2.40 -15.07
CA ALA A 115 -13.84 2.58 -16.19
C ALA A 115 -14.42 1.24 -16.68
N ASP A 116 -13.58 0.19 -16.78
CA ASP A 116 -14.01 -1.17 -17.18
C ASP A 116 -12.95 -2.20 -16.77
N PRO A 117 -12.86 -2.57 -15.49
CA PRO A 117 -11.90 -3.58 -15.03
C PRO A 117 -12.40 -4.99 -15.36
N VAL A 118 -11.91 -5.59 -16.43
CA VAL A 118 -12.25 -6.94 -16.88
C VAL A 118 -11.12 -7.93 -16.57
N TYR A 119 -11.42 -9.06 -15.96
CA TYR A 119 -10.52 -10.19 -15.69
C TYR A 119 -11.18 -11.50 -16.11
N GLY A 120 -10.38 -12.45 -16.57
CA GLY A 120 -10.81 -13.83 -16.71
C GLY A 120 -10.88 -14.52 -15.33
N ASP A 121 -9.75 -14.55 -14.62
CA ASP A 121 -9.65 -14.84 -13.18
C ASP A 121 -8.78 -13.76 -12.54
N VAL A 122 -9.36 -13.00 -11.64
CA VAL A 122 -8.67 -11.85 -11.02
C VAL A 122 -7.50 -12.27 -10.15
N VAL A 123 -7.58 -13.43 -9.48
CA VAL A 123 -6.52 -13.91 -8.59
C VAL A 123 -5.33 -14.40 -9.40
N ASP A 124 -5.57 -15.20 -10.44
CA ASP A 124 -4.54 -15.71 -11.32
C ASP A 124 -3.83 -14.58 -12.07
N GLU A 125 -4.57 -13.61 -12.62
CA GLU A 125 -3.98 -12.46 -13.34
C GLU A 125 -3.17 -11.55 -12.42
N VAL A 126 -3.66 -11.27 -11.21
CA VAL A 126 -2.94 -10.49 -10.20
C VAL A 126 -1.67 -11.22 -9.76
N LYS A 127 -1.76 -12.53 -9.51
CA LYS A 127 -0.62 -13.36 -9.13
C LYS A 127 0.45 -13.41 -10.22
N ALA A 128 0.05 -13.61 -11.48
CA ALA A 128 0.97 -13.61 -12.61
C ALA A 128 1.67 -12.26 -12.77
N PHE A 129 0.93 -11.16 -12.64
CA PHE A 129 1.51 -9.82 -12.67
C PHE A 129 2.53 -9.61 -11.54
N LEU A 130 2.18 -9.95 -10.30
CA LEU A 130 3.08 -9.78 -9.16
C LEU A 130 4.33 -10.65 -9.28
N ALA A 131 4.21 -11.88 -9.81
CA ALA A 131 5.35 -12.74 -10.10
C ALA A 131 6.30 -12.09 -11.12
N GLU A 132 5.77 -11.58 -12.24
CA GLU A 132 6.57 -10.86 -13.24
C GLU A 132 7.28 -9.64 -12.63
N ARG A 133 6.56 -8.84 -11.81
CA ARG A 133 7.16 -7.65 -11.19
C ARG A 133 8.22 -8.00 -10.16
N LEU A 134 8.06 -9.09 -9.42
CA LEU A 134 9.06 -9.61 -8.51
C LEU A 134 10.33 -10.03 -9.26
N GLU A 135 10.19 -10.80 -10.35
CA GLU A 135 11.33 -11.20 -11.19
C GLU A 135 12.09 -9.98 -11.75
N LEU A 136 11.37 -8.97 -12.21
CA LEU A 136 11.97 -7.73 -12.72
C LEU A 136 12.68 -6.94 -11.63
N ALA A 137 12.13 -6.85 -10.43
CA ALA A 137 12.74 -6.18 -9.29
C ALA A 137 14.06 -6.87 -8.89
N VAL A 138 14.03 -8.19 -8.76
CA VAL A 138 15.22 -9.01 -8.45
C VAL A 138 16.25 -8.91 -9.57
N GLY A 139 15.82 -8.97 -10.83
CA GLY A 139 16.69 -8.79 -12.00
C GLY A 139 17.36 -7.42 -12.08
N ALA A 140 16.74 -6.39 -11.51
CA ALA A 140 17.31 -5.05 -11.38
C ALA A 140 18.30 -4.92 -10.19
N GLY A 141 18.46 -5.96 -9.36
CA GLY A 141 19.38 -5.98 -8.23
C GLY A 141 18.73 -5.73 -6.87
N ILE A 142 17.41 -5.60 -6.78
CA ILE A 142 16.72 -5.50 -5.48
C ILE A 142 16.78 -6.87 -4.81
N ALA A 143 17.25 -6.92 -3.55
CA ALA A 143 17.27 -8.15 -2.77
C ALA A 143 15.85 -8.71 -2.60
N GLU A 144 15.64 -9.98 -2.91
CA GLU A 144 14.30 -10.57 -2.97
C GLU A 144 13.55 -10.46 -1.64
N GLU A 145 14.25 -10.61 -0.52
CA GLU A 145 13.70 -10.48 0.83
C GLU A 145 13.24 -9.06 1.19
N ARG A 146 13.61 -8.06 0.39
CA ARG A 146 13.19 -6.66 0.53
C ARG A 146 11.93 -6.34 -0.27
N VAL A 147 11.44 -7.27 -1.08
CA VAL A 147 10.24 -7.06 -1.91
C VAL A 147 9.00 -7.56 -1.18
N TRP A 148 7.99 -6.69 -1.09
CA TRP A 148 6.65 -6.98 -0.59
C TRP A 148 5.64 -6.81 -1.72
N LEU A 149 4.53 -7.54 -1.66
CA LEU A 149 3.55 -7.59 -2.74
C LEU A 149 2.18 -7.12 -2.26
N ASP A 150 1.54 -6.23 -3.03
CA ASP A 150 0.18 -5.75 -2.76
C ASP A 150 -0.73 -6.12 -3.96
N PRO A 151 -1.79 -6.92 -3.77
CA PRO A 151 -2.75 -7.24 -4.84
C PRO A 151 -3.56 -6.02 -5.30
N GLY A 152 -3.47 -4.88 -4.63
CA GLY A 152 -4.12 -3.65 -5.02
C GLY A 152 -5.64 -3.70 -4.90
N ILE A 153 -6.16 -4.04 -3.72
CA ILE A 153 -7.60 -3.99 -3.43
C ILE A 153 -8.14 -2.60 -3.76
N GLY A 154 -9.17 -2.51 -4.60
CA GLY A 154 -9.78 -1.24 -5.02
C GLY A 154 -9.09 -0.53 -6.20
N PHE A 155 -7.98 -1.08 -6.73
CA PHE A 155 -7.25 -0.49 -7.86
C PHE A 155 -7.53 -1.27 -9.15
N GLY A 156 -8.38 -0.72 -10.01
CA GLY A 156 -8.79 -1.36 -11.28
C GLY A 156 -9.52 -2.68 -11.05
N LYS A 157 -10.47 -2.71 -10.13
CA LYS A 157 -11.21 -3.92 -9.73
C LYS A 157 -12.66 -3.58 -9.39
N THR A 158 -13.59 -4.45 -9.80
CA THR A 158 -14.99 -4.39 -9.36
C THR A 158 -15.11 -4.79 -7.89
N ARG A 159 -16.29 -4.63 -7.31
CA ARG A 159 -16.61 -5.12 -5.96
C ARG A 159 -16.37 -6.62 -5.86
N GLU A 160 -16.85 -7.38 -6.82
CA GLU A 160 -16.76 -8.83 -6.89
C GLU A 160 -15.28 -9.28 -6.97
N HIS A 161 -14.47 -8.61 -7.79
CA HIS A 161 -13.02 -8.85 -7.88
C HIS A 161 -12.31 -8.63 -6.54
N ASN A 162 -12.69 -7.58 -5.79
CA ASN A 162 -12.09 -7.33 -4.48
C ASN A 162 -12.48 -8.43 -3.46
N PHE A 163 -13.72 -8.90 -3.49
CA PHE A 163 -14.15 -10.00 -2.61
C PHE A 163 -13.46 -11.31 -2.98
N GLU A 164 -13.29 -11.58 -4.27
CA GLU A 164 -12.60 -12.80 -4.72
C GLU A 164 -11.14 -12.80 -4.32
N LEU A 165 -10.44 -11.67 -4.50
CA LEU A 165 -9.06 -11.52 -4.04
C LEU A 165 -8.91 -11.71 -2.53
N LEU A 166 -9.81 -11.15 -1.73
CA LEU A 166 -9.77 -11.34 -0.26
C LEU A 166 -10.06 -12.80 0.13
N ARG A 167 -11.00 -13.45 -0.54
CA ARG A 167 -11.37 -14.86 -0.28
C ARG A 167 -10.25 -15.85 -0.62
N ARG A 168 -9.49 -15.55 -1.67
CA ARG A 168 -8.42 -16.40 -2.21
C ARG A 168 -7.03 -15.81 -2.00
N LEU A 169 -6.89 -14.90 -1.03
CA LEU A 169 -5.63 -14.21 -0.75
C LEU A 169 -4.48 -15.19 -0.46
N GLY A 170 -4.77 -16.28 0.21
CA GLY A 170 -3.81 -17.34 0.53
C GLY A 170 -3.09 -17.92 -0.70
N GLU A 171 -3.69 -17.87 -1.89
CA GLU A 171 -3.04 -18.35 -3.13
C GLU A 171 -1.83 -17.48 -3.55
N LEU A 172 -1.82 -16.19 -3.18
CA LEU A 172 -0.70 -15.28 -3.44
C LEU A 172 0.52 -15.58 -2.56
N ARG A 173 0.35 -16.27 -1.43
CA ARG A 173 1.47 -16.68 -0.56
C ARG A 173 2.49 -17.59 -1.25
N SER A 174 2.07 -18.30 -2.31
CA SER A 174 2.97 -19.12 -3.11
C SER A 174 4.07 -18.33 -3.84
N LEU A 175 3.95 -16.99 -3.90
CA LEU A 175 5.01 -16.09 -4.37
C LEU A 175 6.15 -15.93 -3.35
N GLY A 176 5.97 -16.42 -2.11
CA GLY A 176 7.01 -16.46 -1.08
C GLY A 176 7.42 -15.09 -0.52
N ARG A 177 6.63 -14.04 -0.78
CA ARG A 177 6.92 -12.67 -0.31
C ARG A 177 5.83 -12.18 0.65
N PRO A 178 6.16 -11.25 1.56
CA PRO A 178 5.16 -10.63 2.43
C PRO A 178 4.05 -9.95 1.62
N LEU A 179 2.80 -10.11 2.08
CA LEU A 179 1.62 -9.51 1.48
C LEU A 179 1.17 -8.27 2.24
N VAL A 180 1.09 -7.15 1.52
CA VAL A 180 0.56 -5.87 2.02
C VAL A 180 -0.88 -5.72 1.56
N ILE A 181 -1.80 -5.48 2.49
CA ILE A 181 -3.23 -5.38 2.18
C ILE A 181 -3.81 -4.06 2.70
N GLY A 182 -4.38 -3.28 1.80
CA GLY A 182 -5.07 -2.04 2.12
C GLY A 182 -6.56 -2.13 1.83
N THR A 183 -7.40 -2.41 2.83
CA THR A 183 -8.87 -2.45 2.69
C THR A 183 -9.56 -1.22 3.28
N SER A 184 -8.84 -0.44 4.10
CA SER A 184 -9.38 0.58 4.97
C SER A 184 -10.21 1.64 4.23
N ARG A 185 -11.45 1.78 4.63
CA ARG A 185 -12.45 2.76 4.16
C ARG A 185 -12.72 2.70 2.63
N LYS A 186 -12.30 1.62 1.94
CA LYS A 186 -12.43 1.50 0.49
C LYS A 186 -13.88 1.32 0.02
N SER A 187 -14.13 1.67 -1.26
CA SER A 187 -15.47 1.74 -1.85
C SER A 187 -16.21 0.39 -1.88
N PHE A 188 -15.48 -0.73 -1.98
CA PHE A 188 -16.09 -2.06 -1.98
C PHE A 188 -16.85 -2.37 -0.68
N ILE A 189 -16.44 -1.76 0.47
CA ILE A 189 -17.14 -1.86 1.75
C ILE A 189 -18.48 -1.14 1.63
N GLY A 190 -18.47 0.12 1.24
CA GLY A 190 -19.71 0.89 1.07
C GLY A 190 -20.64 0.36 -0.02
N ALA A 191 -20.12 -0.44 -0.96
CA ALA A 191 -20.94 -1.12 -1.95
C ALA A 191 -21.80 -2.26 -1.36
N VAL A 192 -21.58 -2.68 -0.11
CA VAL A 192 -22.38 -3.68 0.60
C VAL A 192 -23.61 -3.05 1.24
N ASP A 193 -23.43 -1.89 1.90
CA ASP A 193 -24.45 -1.30 2.77
C ASP A 193 -24.76 0.18 2.49
N GLY A 194 -24.09 0.79 1.49
CA GLY A 194 -24.25 2.20 1.13
C GLY A 194 -23.47 3.17 2.03
N SER A 195 -22.63 2.69 2.96
CA SER A 195 -21.95 3.55 3.93
C SER A 195 -20.97 4.53 3.27
N PRO A 196 -20.95 5.81 3.70
CA PRO A 196 -19.92 6.77 3.31
C PRO A 196 -18.56 6.36 3.91
N ALA A 197 -17.45 6.87 3.36
CA ALA A 197 -16.10 6.46 3.77
C ALA A 197 -15.82 6.65 5.28
N SER A 198 -16.42 7.67 5.90
CA SER A 198 -16.30 7.96 7.34
C SER A 198 -16.97 6.92 8.25
N GLU A 199 -17.88 6.10 7.72
CA GLU A 199 -18.67 5.14 8.49
C GLU A 199 -18.29 3.68 8.21
N ARG A 200 -17.14 3.45 7.51
CA ARG A 200 -16.69 2.11 7.09
C ARG A 200 -15.75 1.41 8.08
N LEU A 201 -15.69 1.86 9.34
CA LEU A 201 -14.80 1.27 10.34
C LEU A 201 -15.09 -0.22 10.55
N GLY A 202 -16.34 -0.60 10.75
CA GLY A 202 -16.73 -2.01 10.93
C GLY A 202 -16.33 -2.89 9.75
N GLY A 203 -16.56 -2.43 8.51
CA GLY A 203 -16.14 -3.15 7.30
C GLY A 203 -14.62 -3.18 7.13
N THR A 204 -13.92 -2.11 7.54
CA THR A 204 -12.45 -2.07 7.59
C THR A 204 -11.89 -3.14 8.53
N ILE A 205 -12.41 -3.20 9.77
CA ILE A 205 -12.00 -4.21 10.76
C ILE A 205 -12.25 -5.63 10.22
N ALA A 206 -13.48 -5.90 9.76
CA ALA A 206 -13.85 -7.22 9.26
C ALA A 206 -12.95 -7.67 8.11
N SER A 207 -12.75 -6.82 7.10
CA SER A 207 -11.91 -7.16 5.93
C SER A 207 -10.43 -7.27 6.28
N SER A 208 -9.93 -6.51 7.26
CA SER A 208 -8.55 -6.61 7.75
C SER A 208 -8.32 -7.93 8.50
N VAL A 209 -9.24 -8.34 9.38
CA VAL A 209 -9.15 -9.62 10.10
C VAL A 209 -9.21 -10.80 9.14
N LEU A 210 -10.12 -10.77 8.16
CA LEU A 210 -10.20 -11.81 7.12
C LEU A 210 -8.92 -11.87 6.28
N ALA A 211 -8.37 -10.72 5.88
CA ALA A 211 -7.12 -10.68 5.13
C ALA A 211 -5.95 -11.27 5.92
N ALA A 212 -5.85 -10.96 7.21
CA ALA A 212 -4.81 -11.53 8.08
C ALA A 212 -4.98 -13.04 8.28
N ALA A 213 -6.22 -13.53 8.44
CA ALA A 213 -6.50 -14.97 8.52
C ALA A 213 -6.11 -15.72 7.23
N GLU A 214 -6.22 -15.06 6.07
CA GLU A 214 -5.79 -15.57 4.76
C GLU A 214 -4.31 -15.31 4.48
N GLY A 215 -3.56 -14.73 5.42
CA GLY A 215 -2.10 -14.62 5.39
C GLY A 215 -1.55 -13.28 4.89
N ALA A 216 -2.27 -12.18 5.08
CA ALA A 216 -1.68 -10.85 4.99
C ALA A 216 -0.65 -10.65 6.10
N ASP A 217 0.54 -10.16 5.74
CA ASP A 217 1.63 -9.87 6.68
C ASP A 217 1.60 -8.41 7.15
N VAL A 218 1.12 -7.49 6.32
CA VAL A 218 1.03 -6.06 6.60
C VAL A 218 -0.36 -5.54 6.26
N LEU A 219 -0.99 -4.83 7.19
CA LEU A 219 -2.28 -4.16 6.99
C LEU A 219 -2.08 -2.64 6.91
N ARG A 220 -2.44 -2.05 5.75
CA ARG A 220 -2.41 -0.60 5.55
C ARG A 220 -3.76 0.00 5.90
N VAL A 221 -3.84 0.73 7.00
CA VAL A 221 -5.10 1.22 7.59
C VAL A 221 -5.03 2.69 8.01
N HIS A 222 -6.19 3.35 8.13
CA HIS A 222 -6.33 4.68 8.71
C HIS A 222 -6.60 4.61 10.23
N ASP A 223 -7.30 3.58 10.69
CA ASP A 223 -7.82 3.44 12.05
C ASP A 223 -6.95 2.42 12.82
N VAL A 224 -5.72 2.86 13.18
CA VAL A 224 -4.67 1.96 13.72
C VAL A 224 -5.06 1.34 15.05
N ALA A 225 -5.60 2.13 15.99
CA ALA A 225 -5.95 1.65 17.32
C ALA A 225 -7.02 0.55 17.27
N GLU A 226 -8.08 0.76 16.49
CA GLU A 226 -9.23 -0.14 16.38
C GLU A 226 -8.86 -1.43 15.64
N VAL A 227 -8.16 -1.31 14.52
CA VAL A 227 -7.70 -2.47 13.76
C VAL A 227 -6.66 -3.25 14.57
N GLY A 228 -5.71 -2.57 15.20
CA GLY A 228 -4.72 -3.20 16.08
C GLY A 228 -5.37 -3.95 17.25
N GLN A 229 -6.41 -3.40 17.88
CA GLN A 229 -7.19 -4.12 18.89
C GLN A 229 -7.82 -5.38 18.31
N ALA A 230 -8.47 -5.27 17.15
CA ALA A 230 -9.12 -6.40 16.48
C ALA A 230 -8.11 -7.51 16.14
N MET A 231 -6.92 -7.14 15.67
CA MET A 231 -5.84 -8.08 15.34
C MET A 231 -5.34 -8.83 16.58
N ARG A 232 -5.16 -8.15 17.72
CA ARG A 232 -4.79 -8.81 18.97
C ARG A 232 -5.84 -9.83 19.43
N VAL A 233 -7.13 -9.49 19.28
CA VAL A 233 -8.24 -10.42 19.61
C VAL A 233 -8.24 -11.60 18.64
N ALA A 234 -8.11 -11.35 17.33
CA ALA A 234 -8.07 -12.41 16.33
C ALA A 234 -6.91 -13.38 16.57
N ALA A 235 -5.71 -12.87 16.85
CA ALA A 235 -4.55 -13.69 17.20
C ALA A 235 -4.78 -14.55 18.45
N ALA A 236 -5.41 -14.01 19.49
CA ALA A 236 -5.71 -14.76 20.70
C ALA A 236 -6.77 -15.86 20.51
N VAL A 237 -7.67 -15.70 19.51
CA VAL A 237 -8.70 -16.70 19.17
C VAL A 237 -8.15 -17.81 18.26
N LEU A 238 -7.28 -17.44 17.33
CA LEU A 238 -6.75 -18.38 16.31
C LEU A 238 -5.55 -19.18 16.81
N GLY A 239 -4.82 -18.71 17.84
CA GLY A 239 -3.63 -19.36 18.44
C GLY A 239 -2.38 -18.91 17.77
#